data_84b0faede9894250004256ddbd983be6
#
_entry.id   84b0faede9894250004256ddbd983be6
#
_cell.length_a   1.000
_cell.length_b   1.000
_cell.length_c   1.000
_cell.angle_alpha   90.00
_cell.angle_beta   90.00
_cell.angle_gamma   90.00
#
_symmetry.space_group_name_H-M   'P 1'
#
loop_
_entity.id
_entity.type
_entity.pdbx_description
1 polymer ?
#
loop_
_entity_poly.entity_id
_entity_poly.type
_entity_poly.pdbx_seq_one_letter_code
_entity_poly.pdbx_strand_id
1 'polypeptide(L)'
;MPSQRLFKGAYIILMVLDYIWFKTIRESGGGTYMGTVVRLEHYTKNFKKVTVLDDINLTLESGKVIGLKGKNGSGKTMLMRAISGLILPTSGKVFINDKELGKQISFPPSIGLLIENPSFIANYTGFKNLKILASIQNKISDEEIREAIRKVGLKPDDPRTFKKYSLGMKQRLGIAAAIMEKPDIVILDEPINALDEAGAGLIKGILDELKANGSLIIIACHDTEELNYLSDEVYEIYEGQLVDKEAAEAAKKAIEEANKKAEAKKDGRLIIIHLL
;
A
#
# COMPACT_ATOMS: atom_id res chain seq x y z
N MET A 1 21.46 0.65 23.94
CA MET A 1 20.86 1.13 22.67
C MET A 1 19.40 1.50 22.90
N PRO A 2 19.04 2.75 23.13
CA PRO A 2 17.64 3.19 23.34
C PRO A 2 17.17 4.20 22.29
N SER A 3 17.45 4.05 20.98
CA SER A 3 17.12 5.08 19.99
C SER A 3 16.01 4.71 19.00
N GLN A 4 15.49 3.48 19.01
CA GLN A 4 14.45 3.07 18.05
C GLN A 4 13.00 3.20 18.56
N ARG A 5 12.76 3.37 19.85
CA ARG A 5 11.40 3.49 20.42
C ARG A 5 10.81 4.91 20.36
N LEU A 6 11.62 5.94 20.26
CA LEU A 6 11.17 7.33 20.19
C LEU A 6 10.66 7.76 18.80
N PHE A 7 11.05 7.09 17.72
CA PHE A 7 10.63 7.46 16.37
C PHE A 7 9.23 6.98 15.98
N LYS A 8 8.69 5.91 16.60
CA LYS A 8 7.36 5.38 16.26
C LYS A 8 6.18 6.24 16.74
N GLY A 9 6.35 7.01 17.82
CA GLY A 9 5.31 7.95 18.30
C GLY A 9 5.35 9.32 17.61
N ALA A 10 6.49 9.72 17.10
CA ALA A 10 6.67 11.03 16.45
C ALA A 10 6.01 11.12 15.07
N TYR A 11 5.83 10.00 14.36
CA TYR A 11 5.20 9.99 13.03
C TYR A 11 3.72 10.38 13.06
N ILE A 12 2.96 9.95 14.07
CA ILE A 12 1.56 10.35 14.24
C ILE A 12 1.47 11.84 14.59
N ILE A 13 2.40 12.36 15.40
CA ILE A 13 2.41 13.77 15.84
C ILE A 13 2.84 14.70 14.70
N LEU A 14 3.77 14.31 13.84
CA LEU A 14 4.18 15.08 12.66
C LEU A 14 3.06 15.16 11.61
N MET A 15 2.31 14.08 11.37
CA MET A 15 1.11 14.12 10.54
C MET A 15 0.04 15.11 11.07
N VAL A 16 -0.03 15.30 12.39
CA VAL A 16 -0.98 16.20 13.04
C VAL A 16 -0.59 17.67 12.89
N LEU A 17 0.70 18.00 12.98
CA LEU A 17 1.17 19.40 12.98
C LEU A 17 1.15 20.03 11.58
N ASP A 18 1.50 19.29 10.53
CA ASP A 18 1.43 19.78 9.15
C ASP A 18 -0.02 19.92 8.64
N TYR A 19 -0.94 19.11 9.17
CA TYR A 19 -2.34 19.16 8.78
C TYR A 19 -3.07 20.42 9.29
N ILE A 20 -2.69 20.98 10.44
CA ILE A 20 -3.30 22.21 10.99
C ILE A 20 -2.99 23.40 10.06
N TRP A 21 -1.86 23.42 9.39
CA TRP A 21 -1.48 24.46 8.42
C TRP A 21 -2.30 24.39 7.12
N PHE A 22 -2.79 23.20 6.74
CA PHE A 22 -3.48 22.93 5.48
C PHE A 22 -4.97 23.34 5.45
N LYS A 23 -5.59 23.58 6.59
CA LYS A 23 -7.02 23.95 6.66
C LYS A 23 -7.34 25.28 5.98
N THR A 24 -6.35 26.14 5.75
CA THR A 24 -6.51 27.52 5.24
C THR A 24 -6.58 27.62 3.71
N ILE A 25 -6.24 26.56 2.94
CA ILE A 25 -6.11 26.67 1.46
C ILE A 25 -7.29 26.03 0.69
N ARG A 26 -8.27 25.41 1.34
CA ARG A 26 -9.28 24.56 0.67
C ARG A 26 -10.50 25.29 0.08
N GLU A 27 -10.54 26.63 0.00
CA GLU A 27 -11.73 27.38 -0.45
C GLU A 27 -11.72 27.87 -1.91
N SER A 28 -10.87 27.34 -2.79
CA SER A 28 -10.98 27.72 -4.22
C SER A 28 -10.59 26.59 -5.17
N GLY A 29 -11.56 25.89 -5.73
CA GLY A 29 -11.35 25.03 -6.88
C GLY A 29 -12.24 23.80 -6.93
N GLY A 30 -13.54 24.00 -7.19
CA GLY A 30 -14.44 22.92 -7.59
C GLY A 30 -14.08 22.43 -9.01
N GLY A 31 -13.34 21.32 -9.11
CA GLY A 31 -13.18 20.54 -10.32
C GLY A 31 -13.69 19.13 -10.05
N THR A 32 -14.62 18.66 -10.86
CA THR A 32 -15.10 17.26 -10.84
C THR A 32 -13.95 16.37 -11.27
N TYR A 33 -13.20 15.82 -10.33
CA TYR A 33 -12.18 14.81 -10.65
C TYR A 33 -12.89 13.50 -10.99
N MET A 34 -12.75 13.03 -12.23
CA MET A 34 -13.26 11.73 -12.68
C MET A 34 -12.45 10.54 -12.13
N GLY A 35 -11.55 10.76 -11.21
CA GLY A 35 -10.72 9.72 -10.56
C GLY A 35 -9.44 10.29 -9.96
N THR A 36 -8.81 9.53 -9.08
CA THR A 36 -7.51 9.88 -8.50
C THR A 36 -6.39 9.26 -9.32
N VAL A 37 -5.41 10.07 -9.69
CA VAL A 37 -4.21 9.66 -10.42
C VAL A 37 -2.97 9.92 -9.57
N VAL A 38 -2.14 8.90 -9.42
CA VAL A 38 -0.81 8.98 -8.80
C VAL A 38 0.23 8.73 -9.88
N ARG A 39 1.19 9.63 -10.05
CA ARG A 39 2.24 9.49 -11.05
C ARG A 39 3.61 9.72 -10.45
N LEU A 40 4.50 8.75 -10.64
CA LEU A 40 5.92 8.85 -10.29
C LEU A 40 6.72 9.03 -11.58
N GLU A 41 7.66 9.98 -11.58
CA GLU A 41 8.56 10.28 -12.69
C GLU A 41 9.99 10.20 -12.23
N HIS A 42 10.74 9.22 -12.77
CA HIS A 42 12.16 9.00 -12.48
C HIS A 42 12.46 9.02 -10.96
N TYR A 43 11.53 8.44 -10.16
CA TYR A 43 11.61 8.50 -8.71
C TYR A 43 12.73 7.59 -8.21
N THR A 44 13.74 8.19 -7.59
CA THR A 44 14.83 7.47 -6.94
C THR A 44 14.92 7.89 -5.48
N LYS A 45 15.09 6.91 -4.58
CA LYS A 45 15.30 7.13 -3.16
C LYS A 45 16.53 6.43 -2.65
N ASN A 46 17.45 7.23 -2.11
CA ASN A 46 18.67 6.77 -1.47
C ASN A 46 18.60 7.01 0.04
N PHE A 47 19.03 6.04 0.83
CA PHE A 47 19.38 6.22 2.24
C PHE A 47 20.87 6.00 2.42
N LYS A 48 21.61 7.08 2.67
CA LYS A 48 23.09 7.08 2.69
C LYS A 48 23.64 6.54 1.35
N LYS A 49 24.23 5.33 1.36
CA LYS A 49 24.83 4.69 0.17
C LYS A 49 23.96 3.58 -0.42
N VAL A 50 22.75 3.37 0.09
CA VAL A 50 21.84 2.30 -0.36
C VAL A 50 20.71 2.92 -1.15
N THR A 51 20.56 2.53 -2.41
CA THR A 51 19.40 2.84 -3.24
C THR A 51 18.28 1.86 -2.88
N VAL A 52 17.13 2.36 -2.45
CA VAL A 52 15.97 1.55 -2.05
C VAL A 52 14.85 1.58 -3.06
N LEU A 53 14.79 2.65 -3.87
CA LEU A 53 13.96 2.77 -5.08
C LEU A 53 14.84 3.42 -6.15
N ASP A 54 14.83 2.88 -7.35
CA ASP A 54 15.69 3.28 -8.44
C ASP A 54 14.90 3.48 -9.72
N ASP A 55 14.85 4.71 -10.20
CA ASP A 55 14.21 5.15 -11.44
C ASP A 55 12.78 4.66 -11.65
N ILE A 56 11.95 4.73 -10.62
CA ILE A 56 10.54 4.31 -10.70
C ILE A 56 9.76 5.28 -11.59
N ASN A 57 9.20 4.74 -12.67
CA ASN A 57 8.26 5.41 -13.57
C ASN A 57 6.93 4.64 -13.50
N LEU A 58 5.87 5.25 -12.93
CA LEU A 58 4.63 4.55 -12.62
C LEU A 58 3.45 5.52 -12.64
N THR A 59 2.36 5.12 -13.30
CA THR A 59 1.08 5.82 -13.22
C THR A 59 0.02 4.86 -12.71
N LEU A 60 -0.67 5.27 -11.64
CA LEU A 60 -1.76 4.51 -11.02
C LEU A 60 -3.03 5.34 -11.06
N GLU A 61 -4.14 4.71 -11.44
CA GLU A 61 -5.45 5.34 -11.58
C GLU A 61 -6.47 4.66 -10.67
N SER A 62 -7.42 5.43 -10.16
CA SER A 62 -8.53 4.92 -9.34
C SER A 62 -9.43 3.95 -10.13
N GLY A 63 -10.30 3.23 -9.39
CA GLY A 63 -11.18 2.22 -9.97
C GLY A 63 -10.54 0.83 -10.12
N LYS A 64 -9.35 0.66 -9.56
CA LYS A 64 -8.64 -0.63 -9.51
C LYS A 64 -8.02 -0.87 -8.14
N VAL A 65 -7.86 -2.13 -7.79
CA VAL A 65 -6.98 -2.57 -6.69
C VAL A 65 -5.63 -2.94 -7.29
N ILE A 66 -4.60 -2.19 -6.93
CA ILE A 66 -3.24 -2.37 -7.42
C ILE A 66 -2.46 -3.20 -6.40
N GLY A 67 -1.95 -4.33 -6.83
CA GLY A 67 -1.08 -5.21 -6.06
C GLY A 67 0.39 -4.91 -6.29
N LEU A 68 1.18 -4.81 -5.21
CA LEU A 68 2.63 -4.72 -5.26
C LEU A 68 3.24 -6.06 -4.87
N LYS A 69 3.90 -6.72 -5.82
CA LYS A 69 4.59 -8.00 -5.65
C LYS A 69 6.10 -7.80 -5.50
N GLY A 70 6.74 -8.64 -4.71
CA GLY A 70 8.20 -8.67 -4.58
C GLY A 70 8.66 -9.28 -3.25
N LYS A 71 9.90 -9.72 -3.19
CA LYS A 71 10.49 -10.29 -1.97
C LYS A 71 10.60 -9.24 -0.85
N ASN A 72 10.84 -9.69 0.38
CA ASN A 72 11.14 -8.79 1.49
C ASN A 72 12.39 -7.97 1.16
N GLY A 73 12.30 -6.65 1.41
CA GLY A 73 13.39 -5.72 1.07
C GLY A 73 13.41 -5.28 -0.40
N SER A 74 12.49 -5.74 -1.26
CA SER A 74 12.46 -5.32 -2.68
C SER A 74 12.10 -3.85 -2.92
N GLY A 75 11.50 -3.16 -1.93
CA GLY A 75 11.11 -1.75 -2.07
C GLY A 75 9.59 -1.48 -1.98
N LYS A 76 8.71 -2.50 -1.87
CA LYS A 76 7.24 -2.32 -1.80
C LYS A 76 6.81 -1.27 -0.77
N THR A 77 7.19 -1.47 0.50
CA THR A 77 6.87 -0.54 1.59
C THR A 77 7.47 0.85 1.35
N MET A 78 8.65 0.93 0.72
CA MET A 78 9.26 2.21 0.37
C MET A 78 8.47 2.93 -0.73
N LEU A 79 7.96 2.21 -1.75
CA LEU A 79 7.09 2.78 -2.77
C LEU A 79 5.77 3.28 -2.17
N MET A 80 5.16 2.51 -1.28
CA MET A 80 3.95 2.95 -0.54
C MET A 80 4.22 4.23 0.28
N ARG A 81 5.37 4.30 0.96
CA ARG A 81 5.78 5.52 1.70
C ARG A 81 6.06 6.70 0.78
N ALA A 82 6.60 6.48 -0.42
CA ALA A 82 6.82 7.53 -1.41
C ALA A 82 5.49 8.11 -1.90
N ILE A 83 4.53 7.26 -2.28
CA ILE A 83 3.20 7.66 -2.73
C ILE A 83 2.44 8.40 -1.63
N SER A 84 2.58 7.97 -0.38
CA SER A 84 1.91 8.60 0.76
C SER A 84 2.56 9.92 1.24
N GLY A 85 3.73 10.31 0.69
CA GLY A 85 4.45 11.51 1.14
C GLY A 85 5.27 11.32 2.41
N LEU A 86 5.32 10.10 2.97
CA LEU A 86 6.12 9.81 4.17
C LEU A 86 7.63 9.84 3.91
N ILE A 87 8.05 9.70 2.65
CA ILE A 87 9.43 9.90 2.21
C ILE A 87 9.45 10.73 0.93
N LEU A 88 10.36 11.69 0.88
CA LEU A 88 10.59 12.48 -0.33
C LEU A 88 11.69 11.84 -1.19
N PRO A 89 11.67 12.05 -2.53
CA PRO A 89 12.67 11.51 -3.43
C PRO A 89 14.07 12.10 -3.16
N THR A 90 15.11 11.36 -3.54
CA THR A 90 16.47 11.89 -3.72
C THR A 90 16.56 12.57 -5.07
N SER A 91 15.93 11.99 -6.11
CA SER A 91 15.71 12.58 -7.43
C SER A 91 14.39 12.10 -8.00
N GLY A 92 13.86 12.80 -9.03
CA GLY A 92 12.54 12.53 -9.59
C GLY A 92 11.41 13.18 -8.81
N LYS A 93 10.16 12.79 -9.10
CA LYS A 93 8.96 13.46 -8.58
C LYS A 93 7.82 12.48 -8.35
N VAL A 94 6.89 12.87 -7.48
CA VAL A 94 5.56 12.24 -7.32
C VAL A 94 4.49 13.29 -7.51
N PHE A 95 3.46 12.95 -8.25
CA PHE A 95 2.28 13.79 -8.45
C PHE A 95 1.03 13.07 -7.98
N ILE A 96 0.15 13.82 -7.32
CA ILE A 96 -1.21 13.40 -6.97
C ILE A 96 -2.16 14.38 -7.66
N ASN A 97 -2.93 13.90 -8.64
CA ASN A 97 -3.80 14.76 -9.45
C ASN A 97 -3.05 16.02 -9.94
N ASP A 98 -1.91 15.82 -10.60
CA ASP A 98 -1.00 16.86 -11.15
C ASP A 98 -0.35 17.81 -10.13
N LYS A 99 -0.57 17.62 -8.83
CA LYS A 99 0.11 18.39 -7.77
C LYS A 99 1.37 17.66 -7.30
N GLU A 100 2.51 18.30 -7.41
CA GLU A 100 3.80 17.73 -7.00
C GLU A 100 3.90 17.61 -5.48
N LEU A 101 4.11 16.38 -5.02
CA LEU A 101 4.27 16.04 -3.61
C LEU A 101 5.64 16.57 -3.10
N GLY A 102 5.61 17.18 -1.92
CA GLY A 102 6.80 17.82 -1.34
C GLY A 102 7.05 19.26 -1.83
N LYS A 103 6.24 19.77 -2.80
CA LYS A 103 6.30 21.16 -3.25
C LYS A 103 4.94 21.88 -3.17
N GLN A 104 3.94 21.37 -3.90
CA GLN A 104 2.60 21.97 -3.93
C GLN A 104 1.69 21.40 -2.84
N ILE A 105 1.93 20.15 -2.47
CA ILE A 105 1.25 19.47 -1.37
C ILE A 105 2.28 18.69 -0.56
N SER A 106 2.14 18.64 0.77
CA SER A 106 3.01 17.86 1.65
C SER A 106 2.58 16.39 1.70
N PHE A 107 1.25 16.15 1.64
CA PHE A 107 0.64 14.82 1.66
C PHE A 107 -0.54 14.77 0.69
N PRO A 108 -0.94 13.58 0.21
CA PRO A 108 -2.20 13.43 -0.52
C PRO A 108 -3.36 13.96 0.33
N PRO A 109 -4.27 14.76 -0.24
CA PRO A 109 -5.34 15.43 0.54
C PRO A 109 -6.34 14.47 1.19
N SER A 110 -6.48 13.28 0.63
CA SER A 110 -7.44 12.26 1.06
C SER A 110 -6.78 10.89 0.94
N ILE A 111 -6.22 10.40 2.06
CA ILE A 111 -5.47 9.15 2.10
C ILE A 111 -5.73 8.37 3.38
N GLY A 112 -5.93 7.06 3.24
CA GLY A 112 -5.98 6.10 4.34
C GLY A 112 -4.80 5.15 4.26
N LEU A 113 -4.11 4.96 5.37
CA LEU A 113 -2.85 4.21 5.43
C LEU A 113 -2.87 3.12 6.49
N LEU A 114 -2.45 1.92 6.10
CA LEU A 114 -1.99 0.88 7.01
C LEU A 114 -0.67 0.35 6.47
N ILE A 115 0.44 0.90 6.95
CA ILE A 115 1.79 0.48 6.60
C ILE A 115 2.43 -0.09 7.86
N GLU A 116 2.94 -1.32 7.76
CA GLU A 116 3.44 -2.10 8.89
C GLU A 116 2.33 -2.43 9.92
N ASN A 117 2.73 -2.80 11.15
CA ASN A 117 1.78 -3.17 12.20
C ASN A 117 1.03 -1.93 12.73
N PRO A 118 -0.31 -2.01 12.87
CA PRO A 118 -1.08 -0.93 13.44
C PRO A 118 -0.64 -0.64 14.89
N SER A 119 -0.43 0.65 15.20
CA SER A 119 -0.02 1.10 16.52
C SER A 119 -1.02 2.11 17.07
N PHE A 120 -1.76 1.70 18.10
CA PHE A 120 -2.78 2.50 18.77
C PHE A 120 -2.47 2.65 20.26
N ILE A 121 -3.21 3.50 20.95
CA ILE A 121 -3.07 3.70 22.40
C ILE A 121 -3.51 2.42 23.12
N ALA A 122 -2.57 1.75 23.74
CA ALA A 122 -2.72 0.39 24.28
C ALA A 122 -3.86 0.25 25.31
N ASN A 123 -4.11 1.27 26.12
CA ASN A 123 -5.10 1.27 27.20
C ASN A 123 -6.47 1.80 26.77
N TYR A 124 -6.67 2.13 25.49
CA TYR A 124 -7.96 2.58 24.95
C TYR A 124 -8.67 1.46 24.20
N THR A 125 -9.99 1.53 24.12
CA THR A 125 -10.80 0.63 23.28
C THR A 125 -10.56 0.93 21.79
N GLY A 126 -10.97 0.03 20.91
CA GLY A 126 -10.91 0.26 19.46
C GLY A 126 -11.64 1.54 19.07
N PHE A 127 -12.88 1.70 19.49
CA PHE A 127 -13.68 2.90 19.22
C PHE A 127 -12.98 4.18 19.70
N LYS A 128 -12.47 4.19 20.93
CA LYS A 128 -11.81 5.39 21.49
C LYS A 128 -10.54 5.76 20.70
N ASN A 129 -9.78 4.77 20.23
CA ASN A 129 -8.63 5.00 19.37
C ASN A 129 -9.03 5.65 18.04
N LEU A 130 -10.05 5.11 17.36
CA LEU A 130 -10.51 5.68 16.08
C LEU A 130 -11.13 7.06 16.26
N LYS A 131 -11.86 7.29 17.34
CA LYS A 131 -12.45 8.61 17.66
C LYS A 131 -11.37 9.69 17.82
N ILE A 132 -10.23 9.38 18.43
CA ILE A 132 -9.11 10.32 18.54
C ILE A 132 -8.54 10.63 17.15
N LEU A 133 -8.36 9.62 16.28
CA LEU A 133 -7.89 9.85 14.92
C LEU A 133 -8.89 10.69 14.12
N ALA A 134 -10.18 10.36 14.17
CA ALA A 134 -11.23 11.10 13.49
C ALA A 134 -11.34 12.56 13.96
N SER A 135 -11.05 12.83 15.24
CA SER A 135 -11.08 14.20 15.79
C SER A 135 -10.03 15.13 15.18
N ILE A 136 -8.99 14.60 14.54
CA ILE A 136 -7.94 15.41 13.88
C ILE A 136 -8.54 16.16 12.70
N GLN A 137 -9.30 15.46 11.85
CA GLN A 137 -9.95 16.05 10.68
C GLN A 137 -11.37 16.53 10.98
N ASN A 138 -12.02 15.92 11.96
CA ASN A 138 -13.40 16.17 12.38
C ASN A 138 -14.40 16.13 11.20
N LYS A 139 -14.22 15.13 10.32
CA LYS A 139 -15.04 14.96 9.10
C LYS A 139 -16.18 13.98 9.27
N ILE A 140 -16.05 13.03 10.20
CA ILE A 140 -16.98 11.92 10.38
C ILE A 140 -17.53 11.91 11.81
N SER A 141 -18.76 11.42 11.92
CA SER A 141 -19.49 11.25 13.17
C SER A 141 -19.05 10.00 13.95
N ASP A 142 -19.43 9.92 15.22
CA ASP A 142 -19.24 8.73 16.05
C ASP A 142 -19.92 7.49 15.43
N GLU A 143 -21.05 7.65 14.73
CA GLU A 143 -21.75 6.53 14.09
C GLU A 143 -20.98 6.03 12.85
N GLU A 144 -20.40 6.89 12.05
CA GLU A 144 -19.55 6.47 10.92
C GLU A 144 -18.30 5.75 11.39
N ILE A 145 -17.72 6.14 12.53
CA ILE A 145 -16.62 5.39 13.16
C ILE A 145 -17.08 3.99 13.58
N ARG A 146 -18.27 3.90 14.20
CA ARG A 146 -18.87 2.59 14.58
C ARG A 146 -19.13 1.71 13.37
N GLU A 147 -19.61 2.31 12.29
CA GLU A 147 -19.83 1.60 11.03
C GLU A 147 -18.52 1.05 10.44
N ALA A 148 -17.45 1.83 10.42
CA ALA A 148 -16.13 1.36 9.97
C ALA A 148 -15.61 0.19 10.81
N ILE A 149 -15.85 0.21 12.13
CA ILE A 149 -15.49 -0.91 13.02
C ILE A 149 -16.32 -2.15 12.69
N ARG A 150 -17.63 -2.00 12.45
CA ARG A 150 -18.51 -3.14 12.06
C ARG A 150 -18.10 -3.71 10.70
N LYS A 151 -17.77 -2.85 9.73
CA LYS A 151 -17.31 -3.27 8.40
C LYS A 151 -16.13 -4.25 8.43
N VAL A 152 -15.19 -4.03 9.33
CA VAL A 152 -14.06 -4.96 9.48
C VAL A 152 -14.35 -6.15 10.41
N GLY A 153 -15.61 -6.38 10.77
CA GLY A 153 -16.03 -7.51 11.60
C GLY A 153 -15.66 -7.37 13.08
N LEU A 154 -15.46 -6.16 13.58
CA LEU A 154 -15.26 -5.87 14.99
C LEU A 154 -16.55 -5.32 15.63
N LYS A 155 -16.63 -5.42 16.97
CA LYS A 155 -17.74 -4.83 17.74
C LYS A 155 -17.35 -3.41 18.18
N PRO A 156 -18.14 -2.36 17.84
CA PRO A 156 -17.82 -0.98 18.24
C PRO A 156 -17.75 -0.78 19.75
N ASP A 157 -18.61 -1.49 20.49
CA ASP A 157 -18.71 -1.39 21.95
C ASP A 157 -17.92 -2.47 22.69
N ASP A 158 -16.92 -3.08 22.06
CA ASP A 158 -16.03 -4.03 22.71
C ASP A 158 -15.30 -3.32 23.87
N PRO A 159 -15.50 -3.73 25.15
CA PRO A 159 -14.88 -3.08 26.29
C PRO A 159 -13.38 -3.35 26.41
N ARG A 160 -12.87 -4.33 25.65
CA ARG A 160 -11.45 -4.66 25.67
C ARG A 160 -10.60 -3.50 25.16
N THR A 161 -9.48 -3.29 25.83
CA THR A 161 -8.48 -2.32 25.37
C THR A 161 -7.64 -2.92 24.24
N PHE A 162 -7.05 -2.08 23.40
CA PHE A 162 -6.24 -2.48 22.25
C PHE A 162 -5.12 -3.47 22.58
N LYS A 163 -4.49 -3.34 23.77
CA LYS A 163 -3.48 -4.29 24.24
C LYS A 163 -3.99 -5.73 24.38
N LYS A 164 -5.31 -5.90 24.58
CA LYS A 164 -5.97 -7.20 24.71
C LYS A 164 -6.50 -7.75 23.39
N TYR A 165 -6.36 -7.03 22.29
CA TYR A 165 -6.77 -7.48 20.97
C TYR A 165 -5.82 -8.57 20.45
N SER A 166 -6.39 -9.59 19.79
CA SER A 166 -5.61 -10.54 19.02
C SER A 166 -4.90 -9.82 17.84
N LEU A 167 -3.94 -10.48 17.21
CA LEU A 167 -3.24 -9.92 16.06
C LEU A 167 -4.22 -9.57 14.93
N GLY A 168 -5.12 -10.49 14.57
CA GLY A 168 -6.16 -10.25 13.56
C GLY A 168 -7.14 -9.13 13.95
N MET A 169 -7.50 -8.96 15.23
CA MET A 169 -8.31 -7.83 15.69
C MET A 169 -7.56 -6.50 15.55
N LYS A 170 -6.25 -6.47 15.84
CA LYS A 170 -5.40 -5.29 15.65
C LYS A 170 -5.32 -4.92 14.18
N GLN A 171 -5.11 -5.91 13.31
CA GLN A 171 -5.08 -5.73 11.86
C GLN A 171 -6.40 -5.13 11.34
N ARG A 172 -7.54 -5.73 11.71
CA ARG A 172 -8.87 -5.24 11.36
C ARG A 172 -9.12 -3.81 11.83
N LEU A 173 -8.70 -3.45 13.06
CA LEU A 173 -8.81 -2.08 13.55
C LEU A 173 -7.94 -1.10 12.75
N GLY A 174 -6.74 -1.52 12.32
CA GLY A 174 -5.88 -0.75 11.44
C GLY A 174 -6.53 -0.46 10.09
N ILE A 175 -7.18 -1.46 9.49
CA ILE A 175 -7.94 -1.29 8.25
C ILE A 175 -9.13 -0.35 8.49
N ALA A 176 -9.88 -0.50 9.60
CA ALA A 176 -10.97 0.41 9.93
C ALA A 176 -10.50 1.87 10.01
N ALA A 177 -9.35 2.11 10.64
CA ALA A 177 -8.74 3.45 10.70
C ALA A 177 -8.41 4.00 9.30
N ALA A 178 -7.88 3.15 8.41
CA ALA A 178 -7.51 3.57 7.06
C ALA A 178 -8.72 3.94 6.19
N ILE A 179 -9.89 3.29 6.40
CA ILE A 179 -11.06 3.46 5.52
C ILE A 179 -12.18 4.33 6.09
N MET A 180 -12.17 4.65 7.40
CA MET A 180 -13.31 5.29 8.08
C MET A 180 -13.71 6.65 7.51
N GLU A 181 -12.78 7.40 6.94
CA GLU A 181 -13.01 8.72 6.33
C GLU A 181 -13.28 8.64 4.82
N LYS A 182 -13.47 7.44 4.25
CA LYS A 182 -13.73 7.19 2.82
C LYS A 182 -12.69 7.90 1.92
N PRO A 183 -11.41 7.59 2.08
CA PRO A 183 -10.34 8.32 1.38
C PRO A 183 -10.28 7.99 -0.12
N ASP A 184 -9.76 8.96 -0.90
CA ASP A 184 -9.54 8.80 -2.34
C ASP A 184 -8.39 7.84 -2.66
N ILE A 185 -7.41 7.74 -1.76
CA ILE A 185 -6.27 6.80 -1.86
C ILE A 185 -6.27 5.93 -0.61
N VAL A 186 -6.19 4.61 -0.79
CA VAL A 186 -6.05 3.62 0.29
C VAL A 186 -4.78 2.81 0.06
N ILE A 187 -3.90 2.77 1.05
CA ILE A 187 -2.66 1.97 1.00
C ILE A 187 -2.64 1.02 2.18
N LEU A 188 -2.59 -0.29 1.89
CA LEU A 188 -2.60 -1.34 2.90
C LEU A 188 -1.43 -2.31 2.68
N ASP A 189 -0.52 -2.35 3.64
CA ASP A 189 0.60 -3.31 3.66
C ASP A 189 0.15 -4.56 4.43
N GLU A 190 0.17 -5.73 3.79
CA GLU A 190 -0.22 -7.02 4.35
C GLU A 190 -1.65 -7.04 4.95
N PRO A 191 -2.71 -6.60 4.21
CA PRO A 191 -4.04 -6.37 4.81
C PRO A 191 -4.69 -7.62 5.39
N ILE A 192 -4.41 -8.81 4.86
CA ILE A 192 -5.01 -10.07 5.32
C ILE A 192 -4.07 -10.94 6.17
N ASN A 193 -2.86 -10.44 6.47
CA ASN A 193 -1.95 -11.14 7.37
C ASN A 193 -2.62 -11.36 8.75
N ALA A 194 -2.50 -12.58 9.27
CA ALA A 194 -3.12 -13.02 10.53
C ALA A 194 -4.67 -13.05 10.52
N LEU A 195 -5.31 -13.05 9.36
CA LEU A 195 -6.74 -13.29 9.19
C LEU A 195 -6.98 -14.72 8.71
N ASP A 196 -8.15 -15.26 9.08
CA ASP A 196 -8.69 -16.49 8.51
C ASP A 196 -9.33 -16.23 7.14
N GLU A 197 -9.72 -17.29 6.43
CA GLU A 197 -10.36 -17.20 5.11
C GLU A 197 -11.59 -16.29 5.11
N ALA A 198 -12.45 -16.41 6.14
CA ALA A 198 -13.62 -15.54 6.29
C ALA A 198 -13.21 -14.07 6.46
N GLY A 199 -12.12 -13.82 7.21
CA GLY A 199 -11.54 -12.49 7.36
C GLY A 199 -10.96 -11.94 6.04
N ALA A 200 -10.27 -12.76 5.28
CA ALA A 200 -9.76 -12.38 3.96
C ALA A 200 -10.90 -12.04 2.99
N GLY A 201 -11.96 -12.84 2.95
CA GLY A 201 -13.17 -12.57 2.15
C GLY A 201 -13.86 -11.27 2.54
N LEU A 202 -13.93 -10.95 3.85
CA LEU A 202 -14.46 -9.68 4.33
C LEU A 202 -13.64 -8.49 3.82
N ILE A 203 -12.31 -8.57 3.90
CA ILE A 203 -11.42 -7.50 3.40
C ILE A 203 -11.55 -7.35 1.89
N LYS A 204 -11.64 -8.45 1.12
CA LYS A 204 -11.89 -8.40 -0.33
C LYS A 204 -13.16 -7.60 -0.64
N GLY A 205 -14.27 -7.89 0.06
CA GLY A 205 -15.53 -7.16 -0.11
C GLY A 205 -15.39 -5.66 0.19
N ILE A 206 -14.60 -5.29 1.20
CA ILE A 206 -14.31 -3.88 1.52
C ILE A 206 -13.50 -3.21 0.40
N LEU A 207 -12.47 -3.89 -0.16
CA LEU A 207 -11.68 -3.35 -1.27
C LEU A 207 -12.56 -3.15 -2.52
N ASP A 208 -13.45 -4.09 -2.82
CA ASP A 208 -14.37 -3.99 -3.95
C ASP A 208 -15.36 -2.83 -3.78
N GLU A 209 -15.85 -2.58 -2.57
CA GLU A 209 -16.70 -1.42 -2.26
C GLU A 209 -15.91 -0.10 -2.45
N LEU A 210 -14.70 0.01 -1.91
CA LEU A 210 -13.86 1.19 -2.05
C LEU A 210 -13.53 1.48 -3.52
N LYS A 211 -13.22 0.43 -4.28
CA LYS A 211 -13.01 0.51 -5.74
C LYS A 211 -14.24 1.04 -6.46
N ALA A 212 -15.42 0.50 -6.16
CA ALA A 212 -16.68 0.94 -6.74
C ALA A 212 -17.01 2.41 -6.42
N ASN A 213 -16.55 2.91 -5.26
CA ASN A 213 -16.69 4.30 -4.84
C ASN A 213 -15.60 5.22 -5.44
N GLY A 214 -14.73 4.71 -6.30
CA GLY A 214 -13.73 5.49 -7.03
C GLY A 214 -12.40 5.70 -6.30
N SER A 215 -12.13 4.99 -5.19
CA SER A 215 -10.83 5.06 -4.54
C SER A 215 -9.74 4.37 -5.38
N LEU A 216 -8.53 4.90 -5.34
CA LEU A 216 -7.31 4.20 -5.76
C LEU A 216 -6.82 3.35 -4.58
N ILE A 217 -6.70 2.05 -4.79
CA ILE A 217 -6.30 1.13 -3.73
C ILE A 217 -4.96 0.49 -4.09
N ILE A 218 -4.00 0.55 -3.17
CA ILE A 218 -2.66 -0.05 -3.34
C ILE A 218 -2.45 -1.01 -2.18
N ILE A 219 -2.18 -2.27 -2.50
CA ILE A 219 -1.92 -3.31 -1.51
C ILE A 219 -0.59 -4.00 -1.76
N ALA A 220 0.04 -4.52 -0.71
CA ALA A 220 1.13 -5.48 -0.82
C ALA A 220 0.79 -6.72 0.00
N CYS A 221 1.14 -7.91 -0.52
CA CYS A 221 1.07 -9.16 0.20
C CYS A 221 2.35 -9.96 -0.04
N HIS A 222 2.71 -10.81 0.93
CA HIS A 222 3.83 -11.74 0.78
C HIS A 222 3.49 -12.86 -0.19
N ASP A 223 2.28 -13.39 -0.05
CA ASP A 223 1.80 -14.49 -0.86
C ASP A 223 1.23 -14.01 -2.20
N THR A 224 1.62 -14.69 -3.28
CA THR A 224 1.21 -14.32 -4.63
C THR A 224 -0.26 -14.68 -4.90
N GLU A 225 -0.78 -15.76 -4.30
CA GLU A 225 -2.17 -16.17 -4.48
C GLU A 225 -3.10 -15.21 -3.76
N GLU A 226 -2.75 -14.82 -2.52
CA GLU A 226 -3.44 -13.78 -1.77
C GLU A 226 -3.46 -12.44 -2.53
N LEU A 227 -2.31 -12.03 -3.08
CA LEU A 227 -2.21 -10.79 -3.85
C LEU A 227 -3.10 -10.83 -5.09
N ASN A 228 -3.06 -11.92 -5.85
CA ASN A 228 -3.89 -12.10 -7.06
C ASN A 228 -5.39 -12.19 -6.70
N TYR A 229 -5.75 -12.76 -5.55
CA TYR A 229 -7.12 -12.80 -5.06
C TYR A 229 -7.67 -11.40 -4.76
N LEU A 230 -6.83 -10.52 -4.21
CA LEU A 230 -7.24 -9.18 -3.77
C LEU A 230 -7.14 -8.11 -4.86
N SER A 231 -6.22 -8.23 -5.84
CA SER A 231 -5.88 -7.16 -6.79
C SER A 231 -6.41 -7.40 -8.21
N ASP A 232 -6.67 -6.31 -8.92
CA ASP A 232 -7.04 -6.31 -10.34
C ASP A 232 -5.79 -6.24 -11.24
N GLU A 233 -4.74 -5.56 -10.78
CA GLU A 233 -3.49 -5.35 -11.50
C GLU A 233 -2.31 -5.50 -10.55
N VAL A 234 -1.24 -6.15 -10.99
CA VAL A 234 -0.05 -6.41 -10.16
C VAL A 234 1.18 -5.82 -10.79
N TYR A 235 1.92 -5.04 -10.02
CA TYR A 235 3.27 -4.55 -10.35
C TYR A 235 4.30 -5.31 -9.52
N GLU A 236 5.32 -5.82 -10.16
CA GLU A 236 6.41 -6.51 -9.49
C GLU A 236 7.58 -5.56 -9.26
N ILE A 237 8.13 -5.58 -8.04
CA ILE A 237 9.29 -4.77 -7.64
C ILE A 237 10.43 -5.73 -7.28
N TYR A 238 11.57 -5.53 -7.93
CA TYR A 238 12.78 -6.27 -7.67
C TYR A 238 13.95 -5.29 -7.44
N GLU A 239 14.65 -5.41 -6.32
CA GLU A 239 15.81 -4.57 -5.96
C GLU A 239 15.58 -3.05 -6.16
N GLY A 240 14.38 -2.58 -5.81
CA GLY A 240 14.01 -1.17 -5.91
C GLY A 240 13.56 -0.70 -7.29
N GLN A 241 13.48 -1.58 -8.28
CA GLN A 241 13.01 -1.26 -9.64
C GLN A 241 11.69 -1.96 -9.96
N LEU A 242 10.88 -1.37 -10.82
CA LEU A 242 9.71 -2.05 -11.39
C LEU A 242 10.19 -3.05 -12.45
N VAL A 243 9.67 -4.28 -12.38
CA VAL A 243 9.94 -5.30 -13.38
C VAL A 243 9.09 -5.00 -14.61
N ASP A 244 9.74 -4.78 -15.74
CA ASP A 244 9.09 -4.70 -17.03
C ASP A 244 8.56 -6.08 -17.41
N LYS A 245 7.22 -6.23 -17.42
CA LYS A 245 6.57 -7.51 -17.73
C LYS A 245 6.89 -7.99 -19.14
N GLU A 246 6.95 -7.08 -20.13
CA GLU A 246 7.25 -7.43 -21.51
C GLU A 246 8.69 -7.92 -21.66
N ALA A 247 9.63 -7.22 -21.05
CA ALA A 247 11.04 -7.62 -21.01
C ALA A 247 11.25 -8.95 -20.23
N ALA A 248 10.54 -9.13 -19.11
CA ALA A 248 10.61 -10.35 -18.32
C ALA A 248 10.02 -11.57 -19.07
N GLU A 249 8.90 -11.40 -19.77
CA GLU A 249 8.31 -12.46 -20.61
C GLU A 249 9.18 -12.79 -21.82
N ALA A 250 9.75 -11.77 -22.47
CA ALA A 250 10.69 -11.96 -23.57
C ALA A 250 11.93 -12.74 -23.12
N ALA A 251 12.50 -12.39 -21.96
CA ALA A 251 13.63 -13.10 -21.37
C ALA A 251 13.29 -14.56 -21.03
N LYS A 252 12.11 -14.82 -20.43
CA LYS A 252 11.65 -16.20 -20.15
C LYS A 252 11.52 -17.03 -21.44
N LYS A 253 10.88 -16.48 -22.49
CA LYS A 253 10.76 -17.16 -23.77
C LYS A 253 12.13 -17.46 -24.38
N ALA A 254 13.07 -16.51 -24.33
CA ALA A 254 14.42 -16.71 -24.82
C ALA A 254 15.17 -17.82 -24.07
N ILE A 255 15.02 -17.91 -22.74
CA ILE A 255 15.59 -18.97 -21.92
C ILE A 255 14.95 -20.34 -22.26
N GLU A 256 13.63 -20.41 -22.38
CA GLU A 256 12.94 -21.65 -22.76
C GLU A 256 13.38 -22.15 -24.17
N GLU A 257 13.49 -21.24 -25.14
CA GLU A 257 13.99 -21.58 -26.46
C GLU A 257 15.45 -22.06 -26.43
N ALA A 258 16.30 -21.40 -25.64
CA ALA A 258 17.68 -21.79 -25.47
C ALA A 258 17.80 -23.20 -24.81
N ASN A 259 16.98 -23.49 -23.80
CA ASN A 259 16.93 -24.79 -23.16
C ASN A 259 16.42 -25.87 -24.12
N LYS A 260 15.34 -25.63 -24.89
CA LYS A 260 14.87 -26.58 -25.92
C LYS A 260 15.94 -26.88 -27.00
N LYS A 261 16.67 -25.83 -27.42
CA LYS A 261 17.79 -26.02 -28.36
C LYS A 261 18.96 -26.84 -27.77
N ALA A 262 19.21 -26.65 -26.45
CA ALA A 262 20.26 -27.40 -25.75
C ALA A 262 19.87 -28.88 -25.55
N GLU A 263 18.61 -29.18 -25.24
CA GLU A 263 18.08 -30.55 -25.14
C GLU A 263 18.10 -31.27 -26.50
N ALA A 264 17.64 -30.62 -27.57
CA ALA A 264 17.67 -31.18 -28.92
C ALA A 264 19.10 -31.49 -29.38
N LYS A 265 20.11 -30.70 -28.98
CA LYS A 265 21.53 -31.01 -29.25
C LYS A 265 22.04 -32.19 -28.43
N LYS A 266 21.56 -32.42 -27.22
CA LYS A 266 21.91 -33.59 -26.39
C LYS A 266 21.32 -34.86 -26.99
N ASP A 267 20.06 -34.85 -27.41
CA ASP A 267 19.40 -35.99 -28.06
C ASP A 267 20.05 -36.32 -29.40
N GLY A 268 20.39 -35.32 -30.22
CA GLY A 268 21.13 -35.54 -31.47
C GLY A 268 22.52 -36.14 -31.25
N ARG A 269 23.21 -35.83 -30.17
CA ARG A 269 24.51 -36.47 -29.82
C ARG A 269 24.33 -37.92 -29.31
N LEU A 270 23.24 -38.20 -28.57
CA LEU A 270 22.94 -39.58 -28.16
C LEU A 270 22.61 -40.47 -29.35
N ILE A 271 21.91 -39.99 -30.37
CA ILE A 271 21.60 -40.74 -31.58
C ILE A 271 22.87 -41.05 -32.38
N ILE A 272 23.83 -40.13 -32.46
CA ILE A 272 25.10 -40.34 -33.17
C ILE A 272 25.99 -41.36 -32.43
N ILE A 273 25.95 -41.43 -31.10
CA ILE A 273 26.74 -42.41 -30.31
C ILE A 273 26.13 -43.81 -30.40
N HIS A 274 24.86 -43.96 -30.72
CA HIS A 274 24.21 -45.28 -30.95
C HIS A 274 24.33 -45.79 -32.39
N LEU A 275 24.83 -44.98 -33.31
CA LEU A 275 25.02 -45.33 -34.72
C LEU A 275 26.51 -45.56 -35.11
N LEU A 276 27.43 -45.40 -34.16
CA LEU A 276 28.84 -45.75 -34.25
C LEU A 276 29.15 -46.98 -33.36
#